data_70b6f6d4871a5fe5c38f51d9d4a7226b
#
_entry.id   70b6f6d4871a5fe5c38f51d9d4a7226b
#
_cell.length_a   1.000
_cell.length_b   1.000
_cell.length_c   1.000
_cell.angle_alpha   90.00
_cell.angle_beta   90.00
_cell.angle_gamma   90.00
#
_symmetry.space_group_name_H-M   'P 1'
#
loop_
_entity.id
_entity.type
_entity.pdbx_description
1 polymer ?
#
loop_
_entity_poly.entity_id
_entity_poly.type
_entity_poly.pdbx_seq_one_letter_code
_entity_poly.pdbx_strand_id
1 'polypeptide(L)'
;MNPETGHRFITQAFPGWIFGGTDFWITSAGLIITETTMSGFEGFDPQGIPEFHRIRKAAQYAQSIDGFIDIMMTGNNGGYANDWLVGDIKTGEIARLELALKHPRVWRTFDGYYTGSNVAQDARVRDEEARGMDYHDPGTSPNARWARWQSLMREHYGQIDRESARHMLADHYDSYVEAYNPGSRTLCGHVEYDPNGLPEWGWGPYYPGGAIDAKVTDSEWASQMMFWAKFGHSCDIPFLAEPFLRAHPEYGWQAPHLKDLPSFPWTVFKARDFQAMVDMIHMEHMKPEE
;
A
#
# COMPACT_ATOMS: atom_id res chain seq x y z
N MET A 1 -0.79 10.85 -13.72
CA MET A 1 -0.83 12.33 -13.72
C MET A 1 0.35 12.88 -14.53
N ASN A 2 0.13 13.96 -15.27
CA ASN A 2 1.16 14.62 -16.07
C ASN A 2 1.15 16.12 -15.74
N PRO A 3 1.83 16.55 -14.65
CA PRO A 3 1.84 17.95 -14.24
C PRO A 3 2.67 18.81 -15.21
N GLU A 4 2.39 20.12 -15.25
CA GLU A 4 3.17 21.07 -16.07
C GLU A 4 4.63 21.16 -15.64
N THR A 5 4.89 20.98 -14.35
CA THR A 5 6.24 21.01 -13.77
C THR A 5 6.47 19.78 -12.88
N GLY A 6 7.72 19.31 -12.83
CA GLY A 6 8.10 18.13 -12.07
C GLY A 6 7.88 16.83 -12.84
N HIS A 7 7.88 15.72 -12.15
CA HIS A 7 7.83 14.39 -12.70
C HIS A 7 6.40 13.92 -12.96
N ARG A 8 6.20 13.19 -14.05
CA ARG A 8 4.98 12.38 -14.22
C ARG A 8 4.97 11.27 -13.18
N PHE A 9 3.78 10.88 -12.75
CA PHE A 9 3.62 9.73 -11.88
C PHE A 9 2.29 9.01 -12.14
N ILE A 10 2.28 7.72 -11.83
CA ILE A 10 1.09 6.89 -11.84
C ILE A 10 0.80 6.41 -10.43
N THR A 11 -0.46 6.50 -10.04
CA THR A 11 -1.00 6.04 -8.76
C THR A 11 -2.47 5.69 -8.95
N GLN A 12 -3.03 4.91 -8.06
CA GLN A 12 -4.48 4.74 -7.97
C GLN A 12 -5.05 5.86 -7.10
N ALA A 13 -6.08 6.55 -7.59
CA ALA A 13 -6.75 7.62 -6.86
C ALA A 13 -8.22 7.69 -7.24
N PHE A 14 -9.02 8.33 -6.42
CA PHE A 14 -10.42 8.65 -6.73
C PHE A 14 -10.51 9.97 -7.49
N PRO A 15 -11.59 10.18 -8.29
CA PRO A 15 -11.82 11.46 -8.95
C PRO A 15 -11.81 12.62 -7.95
N GLY A 16 -11.07 13.68 -8.28
CA GLY A 16 -10.93 14.88 -7.43
C GLY A 16 -9.86 14.78 -6.32
N TRP A 17 -9.24 13.63 -6.11
CA TRP A 17 -8.16 13.48 -5.15
C TRP A 17 -6.82 13.90 -5.73
N ILE A 18 -5.97 14.50 -4.91
CA ILE A 18 -4.62 14.96 -5.30
C ILE A 18 -3.53 13.98 -4.93
N PHE A 19 -3.85 12.95 -4.18
CA PHE A 19 -2.94 11.88 -3.73
C PHE A 19 -3.63 10.51 -3.92
N GLY A 20 -2.88 9.42 -3.79
CA GLY A 20 -3.41 8.07 -3.82
C GLY A 20 -3.59 7.54 -2.40
N GLY A 21 -4.82 7.20 -2.00
CA GLY A 21 -5.10 6.50 -0.75
C GLY A 21 -4.87 4.98 -0.84
N THR A 22 -4.11 4.53 -1.83
CA THR A 22 -3.79 3.12 -2.09
C THR A 22 -2.28 2.87 -2.02
N ASP A 23 -1.54 3.84 -1.49
CA ASP A 23 -0.19 3.68 -0.98
C ASP A 23 0.85 3.16 -1.98
N PHE A 24 0.68 3.50 -3.26
CA PHE A 24 1.53 3.05 -4.35
C PHE A 24 1.72 4.13 -5.43
N TRP A 25 2.98 4.43 -5.77
CA TRP A 25 3.35 5.37 -6.84
C TRP A 25 4.54 4.86 -7.64
N ILE A 26 4.52 5.12 -8.93
CA ILE A 26 5.70 5.04 -9.81
C ILE A 26 5.88 6.41 -10.43
N THR A 27 7.08 6.96 -10.39
CA THR A 27 7.40 8.28 -10.93
C THR A 27 8.33 8.19 -12.13
N SER A 28 8.24 9.18 -13.03
CA SER A 28 9.18 9.27 -14.16
C SER A 28 10.61 9.65 -13.74
N ALA A 29 10.80 10.01 -12.46
CA ALA A 29 12.13 10.13 -11.86
C ALA A 29 12.76 8.75 -11.55
N GLY A 30 12.00 7.67 -11.72
CA GLY A 30 12.47 6.31 -11.44
C GLY A 30 12.32 5.90 -9.97
N LEU A 31 11.42 6.53 -9.22
CA LEU A 31 11.08 6.11 -7.87
C LEU A 31 9.84 5.21 -7.88
N ILE A 32 9.92 4.09 -7.16
CA ILE A 32 8.80 3.23 -6.77
C ILE A 32 8.55 3.51 -5.29
N ILE A 33 7.32 3.86 -4.92
CA ILE A 33 6.99 4.31 -3.57
C ILE A 33 5.79 3.51 -3.09
N THR A 34 5.90 2.91 -1.91
CA THR A 34 4.80 2.26 -1.21
C THR A 34 4.79 2.68 0.25
N GLU A 35 3.67 2.48 0.91
CA GLU A 35 3.45 2.92 2.29
C GLU A 35 2.81 1.81 3.11
N THR A 36 3.00 1.87 4.42
CA THR A 36 2.24 1.13 5.43
C THR A 36 2.03 1.99 6.67
N THR A 37 0.77 2.24 7.02
CA THR A 37 0.40 3.05 8.18
C THR A 37 0.92 2.42 9.48
N MET A 38 1.45 3.23 10.36
CA MET A 38 1.95 2.81 11.66
C MET A 38 0.80 2.59 12.65
N SER A 39 0.62 1.35 13.14
CA SER A 39 -0.40 1.04 14.14
C SER A 39 -0.08 1.68 15.49
N GLY A 40 -1.13 2.15 16.17
CA GLY A 40 -1.03 2.65 17.54
C GLY A 40 -0.29 3.98 17.69
N PHE A 41 -0.01 4.69 16.60
CA PHE A 41 0.68 5.98 16.64
C PHE A 41 -0.21 7.05 17.30
N GLU A 42 0.41 7.83 18.16
CA GLU A 42 -0.21 8.95 18.89
C GLU A 42 0.68 10.18 18.78
N GLY A 43 0.30 11.13 17.97
CA GLY A 43 1.05 12.37 17.83
C GLY A 43 0.52 13.24 16.70
N PHE A 44 0.49 14.56 16.95
CA PHE A 44 0.03 15.51 15.95
C PHE A 44 0.58 16.92 16.23
N ASP A 45 1.16 17.54 15.20
CA ASP A 45 1.53 18.96 15.20
C ASP A 45 0.58 19.74 14.27
N PRO A 46 -0.33 20.57 14.81
CA PRO A 46 -1.27 21.33 14.00
C PRO A 46 -0.61 22.43 13.15
N GLN A 47 0.67 22.75 13.38
CA GLN A 47 1.42 23.72 12.59
C GLN A 47 2.19 23.08 11.42
N GLY A 48 2.25 21.76 11.36
CA GLY A 48 2.94 21.05 10.30
C GLY A 48 2.11 20.94 9.02
N ILE A 49 2.72 20.39 7.97
CA ILE A 49 2.12 20.21 6.64
C ILE A 49 1.44 18.84 6.60
N PRO A 50 0.17 18.75 6.21
CA PRO A 50 -0.54 17.48 6.08
C PRO A 50 0.19 16.48 5.16
N GLU A 51 0.13 15.22 5.51
CA GLU A 51 0.86 14.15 4.85
C GLU A 51 0.47 14.03 3.36
N PHE A 52 -0.80 14.09 3.00
CA PHE A 52 -1.26 14.01 1.61
C PHE A 52 -0.65 15.10 0.70
N HIS A 53 -0.33 16.27 1.25
CA HIS A 53 0.36 17.34 0.52
C HIS A 53 1.84 16.98 0.31
N ARG A 54 2.51 16.45 1.35
CA ARG A 54 3.93 16.10 1.31
C ARG A 54 4.18 14.96 0.33
N ILE A 55 3.39 13.88 0.37
CA ILE A 55 3.53 12.77 -0.57
C ILE A 55 3.21 13.20 -2.01
N ARG A 56 2.19 14.05 -2.22
CA ARG A 56 1.91 14.61 -3.54
C ARG A 56 3.12 15.39 -4.07
N LYS A 57 3.72 16.22 -3.23
CA LYS A 57 4.91 17.00 -3.56
C LYS A 57 6.12 16.08 -3.81
N ALA A 58 6.32 15.06 -2.99
CA ALA A 58 7.41 14.10 -3.15
C ALA A 58 7.28 13.30 -4.47
N ALA A 59 6.09 12.76 -4.78
CA ALA A 59 5.85 12.04 -6.03
C ALA A 59 6.09 12.92 -7.27
N GLN A 60 5.83 14.23 -7.17
CA GLN A 60 5.97 15.16 -8.29
C GLN A 60 7.37 15.75 -8.43
N TYR A 61 8.13 15.92 -7.36
CA TYR A 61 9.37 16.70 -7.39
C TYR A 61 10.62 15.96 -6.90
N ALA A 62 10.48 14.83 -6.20
CA ALA A 62 11.65 14.06 -5.77
C ALA A 62 12.35 13.40 -6.95
N GLN A 63 13.66 13.59 -7.05
CA GLN A 63 14.52 13.00 -8.10
C GLN A 63 15.32 11.79 -7.60
N SER A 64 15.35 11.59 -6.28
CA SER A 64 16.13 10.56 -5.59
C SER A 64 15.48 10.20 -4.26
N ILE A 65 15.96 9.15 -3.62
CA ILE A 65 15.57 8.79 -2.25
C ILE A 65 15.82 9.94 -1.28
N ASP A 66 16.96 10.66 -1.38
CA ASP A 66 17.25 11.81 -0.53
C ASP A 66 16.22 12.92 -0.70
N GLY A 67 15.92 13.29 -1.95
CA GLY A 67 14.89 14.30 -2.25
C GLY A 67 13.50 13.89 -1.75
N PHE A 68 13.16 12.60 -1.81
CA PHE A 68 11.92 12.07 -1.25
C PHE A 68 11.89 12.26 0.27
N ILE A 69 12.95 11.82 0.97
CA ILE A 69 13.07 11.93 2.43
C ILE A 69 12.99 13.38 2.89
N ASP A 70 13.72 14.28 2.24
CA ASP A 70 13.73 15.72 2.58
C ASP A 70 12.34 16.34 2.47
N ILE A 71 11.60 16.03 1.40
CA ILE A 71 10.24 16.53 1.21
C ILE A 71 9.29 15.95 2.26
N MET A 72 9.38 14.65 2.53
CA MET A 72 8.48 13.98 3.48
C MET A 72 8.74 14.41 4.93
N MET A 73 9.97 14.69 5.29
CA MET A 73 10.33 15.16 6.64
C MET A 73 10.04 16.66 6.85
N THR A 74 10.09 17.46 5.78
CA THR A 74 9.87 18.92 5.89
C THR A 74 8.46 19.23 6.36
N GLY A 75 8.33 19.80 7.55
CA GLY A 75 7.04 20.16 8.14
C GLY A 75 6.17 18.96 8.49
N ASN A 76 6.76 17.79 8.78
CA ASN A 76 6.02 16.62 9.21
C ASN A 76 5.11 16.95 10.40
N ASN A 77 3.82 16.67 10.27
CA ASN A 77 2.83 16.94 11.30
C ASN A 77 2.40 15.70 12.11
N GLY A 78 2.90 14.52 11.78
CA GLY A 78 2.52 13.27 12.44
C GLY A 78 1.06 12.83 12.20
N GLY A 79 0.29 13.57 11.42
CA GLY A 79 -1.15 13.32 11.23
C GLY A 79 -1.47 12.01 10.48
N TYR A 80 -0.49 11.40 9.86
CA TYR A 80 -0.56 10.08 9.25
C TYR A 80 0.84 9.45 9.29
N ALA A 81 1.24 8.99 10.47
CA ALA A 81 2.55 8.38 10.66
C ALA A 81 2.61 7.00 10.02
N ASN A 82 3.68 6.74 9.29
CA ASN A 82 3.81 5.58 8.44
C ASN A 82 5.26 5.23 8.10
N ASP A 83 5.45 4.04 7.53
CA ASP A 83 6.68 3.63 6.88
C ASP A 83 6.54 3.81 5.37
N TRP A 84 7.43 4.61 4.80
CA TRP A 84 7.61 4.73 3.35
C TRP A 84 8.69 3.77 2.88
N LEU A 85 8.34 2.86 1.97
CA LEU A 85 9.27 1.96 1.31
C LEU A 85 9.52 2.51 -0.10
N VAL A 86 10.77 2.89 -0.37
CA VAL A 86 11.12 3.57 -1.62
C VAL A 86 12.26 2.84 -2.32
N GLY A 87 12.09 2.58 -3.63
CA GLY A 87 13.15 2.07 -4.50
C GLY A 87 13.51 3.09 -5.56
N ASP A 88 14.81 3.28 -5.82
CA ASP A 88 15.32 4.07 -6.94
C ASP A 88 15.91 3.14 -8.00
N ILE A 89 15.19 2.98 -9.13
CA ILE A 89 15.59 2.09 -10.22
C ILE A 89 16.87 2.53 -10.94
N LYS A 90 17.30 3.79 -10.76
CA LYS A 90 18.53 4.31 -11.41
C LYS A 90 19.78 3.86 -10.66
N THR A 91 19.68 3.74 -9.33
CA THR A 91 20.80 3.37 -8.46
C THR A 91 20.74 1.93 -7.99
N GLY A 92 19.55 1.31 -7.98
CA GLY A 92 19.29 0.02 -7.36
C GLY A 92 19.16 0.09 -5.83
N GLU A 93 19.16 1.30 -5.25
CA GLU A 93 19.01 1.49 -3.83
C GLU A 93 17.55 1.38 -3.40
N ILE A 94 17.34 0.78 -2.23
CA ILE A 94 16.05 0.80 -1.54
C ILE A 94 16.18 1.44 -0.17
N ALA A 95 15.11 2.09 0.29
CA ALA A 95 15.06 2.73 1.60
C ALA A 95 13.73 2.48 2.29
N ARG A 96 13.76 2.50 3.63
CA ARG A 96 12.62 2.68 4.51
C ARG A 96 12.76 4.01 5.22
N LEU A 97 11.77 4.86 5.13
CA LEU A 97 11.58 6.03 5.98
C LEU A 97 10.44 5.73 6.95
N GLU A 98 10.77 5.42 8.20
CA GLU A 98 9.78 5.38 9.28
C GLU A 98 9.51 6.82 9.72
N LEU A 99 8.35 7.34 9.33
CA LEU A 99 8.01 8.75 9.45
C LEU A 99 7.15 8.99 10.70
N ALA A 100 7.75 8.78 11.87
CA ALA A 100 7.21 9.23 13.15
C ALA A 100 7.37 10.75 13.31
N LEU A 101 6.72 11.36 14.30
CA LEU A 101 6.77 12.81 14.51
C LEU A 101 8.06 13.26 15.19
N LYS A 102 8.48 12.55 16.25
CA LYS A 102 9.65 12.91 17.08
C LYS A 102 10.90 12.16 16.72
N HIS A 103 10.74 10.88 16.32
CA HIS A 103 11.85 9.95 16.08
C HIS A 103 11.84 9.36 14.67
N PRO A 104 11.74 10.19 13.61
CA PRO A 104 11.79 9.66 12.26
C PRO A 104 13.12 8.97 12.02
N ARG A 105 13.11 7.85 11.29
CA ARG A 105 14.30 7.08 11.01
C ARG A 105 14.37 6.59 9.57
N VAL A 106 15.59 6.48 9.04
CA VAL A 106 15.86 6.00 7.69
C VAL A 106 16.80 4.80 7.75
N TRP A 107 16.44 3.75 7.02
CA TRP A 107 17.33 2.62 6.70
C TRP A 107 17.50 2.54 5.19
N ARG A 108 18.67 2.19 4.71
CA ARG A 108 19.02 2.14 3.29
C ARG A 108 19.88 0.94 2.99
N THR A 109 19.71 0.35 1.80
CA THR A 109 20.56 -0.75 1.33
C THR A 109 20.53 -0.87 -0.20
N PHE A 110 21.57 -1.50 -0.76
CA PHE A 110 21.62 -1.94 -2.16
C PHE A 110 21.40 -3.45 -2.28
N ASP A 111 21.40 -4.18 -1.17
CA ASP A 111 21.17 -5.62 -1.12
C ASP A 111 20.36 -5.94 0.13
N GLY A 112 19.13 -6.45 -0.07
CA GLY A 112 18.22 -6.72 1.01
C GLY A 112 16.75 -6.48 0.62
N TYR A 113 15.92 -6.31 1.65
CA TYR A 113 14.51 -6.04 1.50
C TYR A 113 13.96 -5.20 2.66
N TYR A 114 12.86 -4.54 2.41
CA TYR A 114 12.01 -3.95 3.44
C TYR A 114 10.57 -4.44 3.26
N THR A 115 9.89 -4.68 4.36
CA THR A 115 8.49 -5.13 4.39
C THR A 115 7.66 -4.21 5.26
N GLY A 116 6.40 -4.01 4.91
CA GLY A 116 5.44 -3.20 5.66
C GLY A 116 4.21 -4.03 6.07
N SER A 117 3.79 -3.88 7.32
CA SER A 117 2.63 -4.55 7.89
C SER A 117 2.04 -3.79 9.08
N ASN A 118 2.15 -2.48 9.05
CA ASN A 118 1.68 -1.59 10.12
C ASN A 118 2.46 -1.70 11.45
N VAL A 119 3.72 -2.16 11.41
CA VAL A 119 4.58 -2.35 12.58
C VAL A 119 5.71 -1.32 12.58
N ALA A 120 5.75 -0.42 13.57
CA ALA A 120 6.89 0.45 13.79
C ALA A 120 8.17 -0.37 14.07
N GLN A 121 9.29 0.01 13.51
CA GLN A 121 10.56 -0.73 13.62
C GLN A 121 11.51 -0.14 14.65
N ASP A 122 11.56 1.17 14.82
CA ASP A 122 12.38 1.81 15.84
C ASP A 122 11.76 1.64 17.24
N ALA A 123 12.58 1.19 18.20
CA ALA A 123 12.11 0.95 19.56
C ALA A 123 11.59 2.24 20.23
N ARG A 124 12.20 3.40 19.96
CA ARG A 124 11.75 4.67 20.53
C ARG A 124 10.40 5.09 19.98
N VAL A 125 10.15 4.81 18.71
CA VAL A 125 8.83 5.06 18.11
C VAL A 125 7.77 4.19 18.80
N ARG A 126 8.04 2.90 19.00
CA ARG A 126 7.14 2.00 19.73
C ARG A 126 6.86 2.48 21.15
N ASP A 127 7.91 2.86 21.87
CA ASP A 127 7.83 3.20 23.28
C ASP A 127 7.24 4.58 23.54
N GLU A 128 7.46 5.54 22.64
CA GLU A 128 7.13 6.95 22.87
C GLU A 128 5.99 7.50 22.00
N GLU A 129 5.81 6.95 20.78
CA GLU A 129 4.89 7.52 19.79
C GLU A 129 3.81 6.55 19.29
N ALA A 130 4.01 5.24 19.39
CA ALA A 130 3.10 4.22 18.89
C ALA A 130 2.59 3.28 19.99
N ARG A 131 2.26 3.82 21.14
CA ARG A 131 1.86 3.07 22.36
C ARG A 131 0.46 2.47 22.29
N GLY A 132 -0.34 2.85 21.32
CA GLY A 132 -1.70 2.33 21.10
C GLY A 132 -1.74 0.88 20.60
N MET A 133 -0.57 0.22 20.41
CA MET A 133 -0.46 -1.16 19.95
C MET A 133 0.48 -1.95 20.87
N ASP A 134 0.16 -3.21 21.15
CA ASP A 134 1.08 -4.15 21.79
C ASP A 134 1.99 -4.82 20.73
N TYR A 135 3.22 -4.33 20.63
CA TYR A 135 4.23 -4.86 19.72
C TYR A 135 4.82 -6.21 20.16
N HIS A 136 4.49 -6.70 21.35
CA HIS A 136 4.93 -7.99 21.88
C HIS A 136 3.88 -9.09 21.72
N ASP A 137 2.63 -8.76 21.42
CA ASP A 137 1.58 -9.74 21.18
C ASP A 137 1.64 -10.28 19.73
N PRO A 138 2.09 -11.54 19.51
CA PRO A 138 2.16 -12.12 18.18
C PRO A 138 0.78 -12.38 17.56
N GLY A 139 -0.30 -12.31 18.34
CA GLY A 139 -1.67 -12.53 17.89
C GLY A 139 -2.31 -11.30 17.24
N THR A 140 -1.69 -10.12 17.33
CA THR A 140 -2.16 -8.94 16.59
C THR A 140 -1.95 -9.09 15.09
N SER A 141 -2.87 -8.54 14.29
CA SER A 141 -2.76 -8.59 12.84
C SER A 141 -1.45 -8.00 12.30
N PRO A 142 -1.00 -6.82 12.75
CA PRO A 142 0.28 -6.27 12.30
C PRO A 142 1.48 -7.19 12.57
N ASN A 143 1.59 -7.75 13.77
CA ASN A 143 2.72 -8.59 14.17
C ASN A 143 2.70 -9.96 13.45
N ALA A 144 1.54 -10.59 13.31
CA ALA A 144 1.41 -11.87 12.59
C ALA A 144 1.79 -11.71 11.11
N ARG A 145 1.32 -10.64 10.45
CA ARG A 145 1.69 -10.33 9.06
C ARG A 145 3.16 -9.97 8.91
N TRP A 146 3.72 -9.25 9.88
CA TRP A 146 5.16 -8.98 9.92
C TRP A 146 5.97 -10.29 10.00
N ALA A 147 5.61 -11.19 10.90
CA ALA A 147 6.27 -12.49 11.06
C ALA A 147 6.19 -13.31 9.75
N ARG A 148 5.03 -13.29 9.09
CA ARG A 148 4.86 -13.96 7.79
C ARG A 148 5.76 -13.36 6.70
N TRP A 149 5.82 -12.03 6.60
CA TRP A 149 6.74 -11.36 5.69
C TRP A 149 8.20 -11.75 5.93
N GLN A 150 8.66 -11.78 7.21
CA GLN A 150 10.02 -12.19 7.52
C GLN A 150 10.31 -13.64 7.09
N SER A 151 9.34 -14.53 7.19
CA SER A 151 9.47 -15.91 6.73
C SER A 151 9.60 -15.99 5.21
N LEU A 152 8.67 -15.36 4.49
CA LEU A 152 8.65 -15.35 3.01
C LEU A 152 9.91 -14.70 2.43
N MET A 153 10.37 -13.58 3.00
CA MET A 153 11.57 -12.91 2.52
C MET A 153 12.84 -13.74 2.72
N ARG A 154 12.94 -14.53 3.81
CA ARG A 154 14.06 -15.46 4.00
C ARG A 154 13.99 -16.65 3.05
N GLU A 155 12.80 -17.20 2.84
CA GLU A 155 12.57 -18.35 1.97
C GLU A 155 12.88 -18.05 0.50
N HIS A 156 12.48 -16.86 0.04
CA HIS A 156 12.58 -16.45 -1.36
C HIS A 156 13.67 -15.42 -1.64
N TYR A 157 14.61 -15.20 -0.70
CA TYR A 157 15.67 -14.21 -0.86
C TYR A 157 16.45 -14.39 -2.16
N GLY A 158 16.59 -13.32 -2.95
CA GLY A 158 17.28 -13.37 -4.24
C GLY A 158 16.51 -14.07 -5.38
N GLN A 159 15.27 -14.52 -5.13
CA GLN A 159 14.43 -15.23 -6.11
C GLN A 159 13.07 -14.55 -6.33
N ILE A 160 12.89 -13.36 -5.78
CA ILE A 160 11.61 -12.65 -5.89
C ILE A 160 11.50 -12.00 -7.26
N ASP A 161 10.46 -12.37 -7.98
CA ASP A 161 10.02 -11.77 -9.23
C ASP A 161 8.55 -11.32 -9.15
N ARG A 162 7.99 -10.81 -10.25
CA ARG A 162 6.60 -10.35 -10.29
C ARG A 162 5.59 -11.46 -9.99
N GLU A 163 5.87 -12.69 -10.40
CA GLU A 163 4.96 -13.83 -10.16
C GLU A 163 5.00 -14.28 -8.70
N SER A 164 6.18 -14.46 -8.13
CA SER A 164 6.33 -14.81 -6.71
C SER A 164 5.76 -13.72 -5.81
N ALA A 165 5.95 -12.43 -6.15
CA ALA A 165 5.36 -11.32 -5.41
C ALA A 165 3.81 -11.36 -5.41
N ARG A 166 3.17 -11.71 -6.53
CA ARG A 166 1.71 -11.92 -6.59
C ARG A 166 1.26 -13.04 -5.66
N HIS A 167 1.97 -14.17 -5.64
CA HIS A 167 1.67 -15.29 -4.77
C HIS A 167 1.85 -14.93 -3.28
N MET A 168 2.89 -14.15 -2.94
CA MET A 168 3.08 -13.66 -1.58
C MET A 168 1.94 -12.75 -1.13
N LEU A 169 1.45 -11.86 -2.01
CA LEU A 169 0.32 -11.00 -1.71
C LEU A 169 -1.00 -11.77 -1.55
N ALA A 170 -1.09 -12.99 -2.08
CA ALA A 170 -2.24 -13.87 -1.96
C ALA A 170 -2.12 -14.89 -0.80
N ASP A 171 -1.12 -14.73 0.06
CA ASP A 171 -0.80 -15.69 1.12
C ASP A 171 -1.81 -15.64 2.28
N HIS A 172 -2.24 -16.84 2.72
CA HIS A 172 -3.18 -17.04 3.82
C HIS A 172 -2.59 -17.84 4.98
N TYR A 173 -1.27 -17.95 5.07
CA TYR A 173 -0.65 -18.56 6.22
C TYR A 173 -0.66 -17.57 7.40
N ASP A 174 -1.37 -17.93 8.45
CA ASP A 174 -1.41 -17.19 9.71
C ASP A 174 -0.25 -17.65 10.59
N SER A 175 0.73 -16.78 10.80
CA SER A 175 1.93 -17.09 11.58
C SER A 175 1.66 -17.29 13.07
N TYR A 176 0.52 -16.82 13.60
CA TYR A 176 0.15 -17.01 14.99
C TYR A 176 -0.40 -18.41 15.27
N VAL A 177 -1.25 -18.94 14.38
CA VAL A 177 -1.78 -20.29 14.52
C VAL A 177 -0.99 -21.35 13.75
N GLU A 178 0.04 -20.92 13.00
CA GLU A 178 0.94 -21.75 12.22
C GLU A 178 0.19 -22.64 11.17
N ALA A 179 -0.83 -22.09 10.54
CA ALA A 179 -1.68 -22.80 9.59
C ALA A 179 -2.26 -21.91 8.49
N TYR A 180 -2.77 -22.52 7.43
CA TYR A 180 -3.64 -21.85 6.47
C TYR A 180 -4.93 -21.42 7.19
N ASN A 181 -5.13 -20.13 7.37
CA ASN A 181 -6.22 -19.56 8.14
C ASN A 181 -6.56 -18.15 7.63
N PRO A 182 -7.28 -18.02 6.49
CA PRO A 182 -7.67 -16.71 5.98
C PRO A 182 -8.38 -15.88 7.04
N GLY A 183 -7.87 -14.68 7.32
CA GLY A 183 -8.39 -13.82 8.38
C GLY A 183 -7.69 -12.47 8.41
N SER A 184 -7.81 -11.75 9.51
CA SER A 184 -7.17 -10.45 9.70
C SER A 184 -5.64 -10.52 9.78
N ARG A 185 -5.08 -11.69 10.13
CA ARG A 185 -3.64 -11.91 10.35
C ARG A 185 -2.89 -12.43 9.12
N THR A 186 -3.54 -12.53 7.97
CA THR A 186 -2.92 -13.00 6.72
C THR A 186 -2.60 -11.85 5.77
N LEU A 187 -1.64 -12.03 4.85
CA LEU A 187 -1.24 -11.00 3.90
C LEU A 187 -2.38 -10.65 2.93
N CYS A 188 -3.07 -11.66 2.39
CA CYS A 188 -4.37 -11.47 1.80
C CYS A 188 -5.40 -11.48 2.95
N GLY A 189 -5.69 -10.30 3.50
CA GLY A 189 -6.57 -10.17 4.66
C GLY A 189 -8.03 -10.42 4.30
N HIS A 190 -8.69 -11.27 5.13
CA HIS A 190 -10.11 -11.61 5.06
C HIS A 190 -10.75 -11.40 6.43
N VAL A 191 -10.99 -10.15 6.80
CA VAL A 191 -11.54 -9.83 8.13
C VAL A 191 -12.97 -10.35 8.27
N GLU A 192 -13.69 -10.48 7.16
CA GLU A 192 -15.02 -11.06 7.08
C GLU A 192 -15.08 -12.55 7.46
N TYR A 193 -13.94 -13.23 7.54
CA TYR A 193 -13.84 -14.62 8.03
C TYR A 193 -13.33 -14.71 9.46
N ASP A 194 -12.87 -13.58 10.04
CA ASP A 194 -12.22 -13.58 11.35
C ASP A 194 -13.24 -13.35 12.48
N PRO A 195 -13.46 -14.35 13.37
CA PRO A 195 -14.36 -14.20 14.52
C PRO A 195 -13.87 -13.15 15.53
N ASN A 196 -12.61 -12.72 15.47
CA ASN A 196 -12.07 -11.67 16.32
C ASN A 196 -12.11 -10.30 15.63
N GLY A 197 -12.34 -10.26 14.31
CA GLY A 197 -12.26 -9.04 13.52
C GLY A 197 -10.82 -8.49 13.42
N LEU A 198 -10.71 -7.17 13.50
CA LEU A 198 -9.43 -6.45 13.51
C LEU A 198 -9.47 -5.40 14.64
N PRO A 199 -9.27 -5.82 15.91
CA PRO A 199 -9.44 -4.95 17.07
C PRO A 199 -8.54 -3.72 17.06
N GLU A 200 -7.33 -3.83 16.50
CA GLU A 200 -6.36 -2.73 16.39
C GLU A 200 -6.90 -1.53 15.59
N TRP A 201 -7.91 -1.78 14.77
CA TRP A 201 -8.59 -0.74 13.99
C TRP A 201 -10.04 -0.52 14.42
N GLY A 202 -10.47 -1.17 15.50
CA GLY A 202 -11.85 -1.08 16.00
C GLY A 202 -12.87 -1.83 15.13
N TRP A 203 -12.43 -2.75 14.29
CA TRP A 203 -13.31 -3.58 13.48
C TRP A 203 -13.73 -4.82 14.25
N GLY A 204 -15.02 -4.95 14.49
CA GLY A 204 -15.60 -6.07 15.23
C GLY A 204 -15.52 -7.41 14.49
N PRO A 205 -16.02 -8.48 15.16
CA PRO A 205 -16.05 -9.82 14.58
C PRO A 205 -16.65 -9.84 13.16
N TYR A 206 -16.02 -10.56 12.25
CA TYR A 206 -16.49 -10.72 10.87
C TYR A 206 -16.73 -9.39 10.12
N TYR A 207 -15.98 -8.35 10.43
CA TYR A 207 -16.14 -7.06 9.76
C TYR A 207 -15.95 -7.20 8.23
N PRO A 208 -16.86 -6.65 7.39
CA PRO A 208 -16.75 -6.77 5.93
C PRO A 208 -15.62 -5.87 5.39
N GLY A 209 -14.41 -6.35 5.48
CA GLY A 209 -13.20 -5.63 5.08
C GLY A 209 -12.00 -6.56 4.97
N GLY A 210 -10.88 -6.01 4.54
CA GLY A 210 -9.65 -6.77 4.37
C GLY A 210 -8.82 -6.25 3.18
N ALA A 211 -8.13 -7.14 2.48
CA ALA A 211 -7.40 -6.80 1.28
C ALA A 211 -8.37 -6.52 0.12
N ILE A 212 -8.31 -5.31 -0.45
CA ILE A 212 -9.22 -4.86 -1.52
C ILE A 212 -8.53 -4.63 -2.85
N ASP A 213 -7.22 -4.60 -2.88
CA ASP A 213 -6.41 -4.51 -4.09
C ASP A 213 -4.97 -4.99 -3.84
N ALA A 214 -4.25 -5.22 -4.94
CA ALA A 214 -2.83 -5.54 -4.90
C ALA A 214 -2.13 -4.96 -6.13
N LYS A 215 -0.83 -4.63 -5.98
CA LYS A 215 -0.02 -4.06 -7.05
C LYS A 215 1.37 -4.66 -7.01
N VAL A 216 1.92 -4.94 -8.20
CA VAL A 216 3.27 -5.51 -8.35
C VAL A 216 3.97 -4.83 -9.53
N THR A 217 5.20 -4.44 -9.31
CA THR A 217 6.12 -3.96 -10.36
C THR A 217 7.54 -4.39 -10.04
N ASP A 218 8.43 -4.25 -11.00
CA ASP A 218 9.87 -4.35 -10.85
C ASP A 218 10.56 -3.15 -11.53
N SER A 219 11.89 -3.10 -11.49
CA SER A 219 12.66 -2.00 -12.07
C SER A 219 12.49 -1.87 -13.57
N GLU A 220 12.35 -2.99 -14.30
CA GLU A 220 12.12 -3.00 -15.74
C GLU A 220 10.76 -2.36 -16.08
N TRP A 221 9.71 -2.79 -15.45
CA TRP A 221 8.36 -2.26 -15.68
C TRP A 221 8.19 -0.85 -15.14
N ALA A 222 8.75 -0.56 -13.99
CA ALA A 222 8.71 0.80 -13.43
C ALA A 222 9.41 1.83 -14.33
N SER A 223 10.49 1.45 -15.04
CA SER A 223 11.16 2.31 -16.02
C SER A 223 10.22 2.72 -17.18
N GLN A 224 9.22 1.91 -17.45
CA GLN A 224 8.16 2.14 -18.43
C GLN A 224 6.86 2.69 -17.80
N MET A 225 6.88 3.00 -16.49
CA MET A 225 5.72 3.39 -15.69
C MET A 225 4.58 2.36 -15.82
N MET A 226 4.92 1.10 -15.65
CA MET A 226 4.00 -0.06 -15.74
C MET A 226 3.95 -0.81 -14.43
N PHE A 227 2.82 -1.43 -14.15
CA PHE A 227 2.62 -2.36 -13.04
C PHE A 227 1.46 -3.30 -13.30
N TRP A 228 1.43 -4.41 -12.62
CA TRP A 228 0.22 -5.19 -12.44
C TRP A 228 -0.60 -4.62 -11.29
N ALA A 229 -1.90 -4.56 -11.49
CA ALA A 229 -2.85 -4.35 -10.39
C ALA A 229 -3.98 -5.36 -10.46
N LYS A 230 -4.51 -5.68 -9.30
CA LYS A 230 -5.71 -6.46 -9.09
C LYS A 230 -6.62 -5.68 -8.17
N PHE A 231 -7.90 -5.61 -8.50
CA PHE A 231 -8.94 -5.08 -7.63
C PHE A 231 -9.75 -6.25 -7.07
N GLY A 232 -10.01 -6.27 -5.78
CA GLY A 232 -10.51 -7.40 -5.01
C GLY A 232 -9.38 -8.14 -4.29
N HIS A 233 -9.71 -9.23 -3.61
CA HIS A 233 -8.73 -10.05 -2.91
C HIS A 233 -7.67 -10.60 -3.88
N SER A 234 -6.41 -10.55 -3.49
CA SER A 234 -5.29 -11.02 -4.33
C SER A 234 -5.31 -12.53 -4.57
N CYS A 235 -6.01 -13.28 -3.73
CA CYS A 235 -6.17 -14.74 -3.75
C CYS A 235 -7.27 -15.27 -4.68
N ASP A 236 -7.96 -14.44 -5.43
CA ASP A 236 -9.09 -14.79 -6.31
C ASP A 236 -10.41 -15.14 -5.59
N ILE A 237 -10.50 -15.09 -4.27
CA ILE A 237 -11.75 -15.31 -3.52
C ILE A 237 -12.59 -14.01 -3.55
N PRO A 238 -13.80 -14.02 -4.13
CA PRO A 238 -14.66 -12.83 -4.14
C PRO A 238 -15.32 -12.61 -2.78
N PHE A 239 -15.57 -11.36 -2.42
CA PHE A 239 -16.52 -11.03 -1.36
C PHE A 239 -17.93 -10.96 -1.96
N LEU A 240 -18.89 -11.67 -1.35
CA LEU A 240 -20.28 -11.69 -1.77
C LEU A 240 -21.18 -11.10 -0.68
N ALA A 241 -21.79 -9.94 -0.96
CA ALA A 241 -22.52 -9.17 0.03
C ALA A 241 -23.80 -9.86 0.55
N GLU A 242 -24.59 -10.49 -0.33
CA GLU A 242 -25.83 -11.15 0.08
C GLU A 242 -25.60 -12.37 0.99
N PRO A 243 -24.73 -13.34 0.66
CA PRO A 243 -24.39 -14.44 1.57
C PRO A 243 -23.81 -13.93 2.88
N PHE A 244 -22.93 -12.94 2.83
CA PHE A 244 -22.32 -12.33 4.01
C PHE A 244 -23.39 -11.73 4.94
N LEU A 245 -24.27 -10.85 4.45
CA LEU A 245 -25.32 -10.21 5.25
C LEU A 245 -26.34 -11.21 5.81
N ARG A 246 -26.54 -12.34 5.14
CA ARG A 246 -27.37 -13.43 5.66
C ARG A 246 -26.73 -14.14 6.83
N ALA A 247 -25.41 -14.35 6.78
CA ALA A 247 -24.64 -14.97 7.86
C ALA A 247 -24.40 -14.02 9.03
N HIS A 248 -24.28 -12.72 8.75
CA HIS A 248 -23.91 -11.65 9.69
C HIS A 248 -24.95 -10.53 9.69
N PRO A 249 -26.16 -10.77 10.23
CA PRO A 249 -27.26 -9.79 10.24
C PRO A 249 -26.95 -8.53 11.05
N GLU A 250 -25.95 -8.56 11.93
CA GLU A 250 -25.43 -7.41 12.69
C GLU A 250 -24.88 -6.31 11.78
N TYR A 251 -24.48 -6.65 10.55
CA TYR A 251 -24.06 -5.71 9.52
C TYR A 251 -25.17 -5.27 8.57
N GLY A 252 -26.44 -5.63 8.87
CA GLY A 252 -27.59 -5.29 8.02
C GLY A 252 -27.75 -3.79 7.73
N TRP A 253 -27.22 -2.92 8.60
CA TRP A 253 -27.19 -1.48 8.39
C TRP A 253 -26.33 -1.05 7.18
N GLN A 254 -25.39 -1.88 6.74
CA GLN A 254 -24.56 -1.67 5.55
C GLN A 254 -25.24 -2.12 4.25
N ALA A 255 -26.30 -2.88 4.31
CA ALA A 255 -26.95 -3.50 3.15
C ALA A 255 -27.21 -2.53 1.96
N PRO A 256 -27.60 -1.25 2.16
CA PRO A 256 -27.79 -0.33 1.05
C PRO A 256 -26.51 0.01 0.28
N HIS A 257 -25.35 -0.14 0.91
CA HIS A 257 -24.04 0.30 0.39
C HIS A 257 -23.09 -0.85 0.10
N LEU A 258 -23.19 -1.95 0.84
CA LEU A 258 -22.32 -3.11 0.68
C LEU A 258 -22.64 -3.82 -0.63
N LYS A 259 -21.61 -4.00 -1.45
CA LYS A 259 -21.71 -4.64 -2.77
C LYS A 259 -20.74 -5.82 -2.85
N ASP A 260 -21.04 -6.73 -3.77
CA ASP A 260 -20.09 -7.74 -4.15
C ASP A 260 -18.78 -7.09 -4.59
N LEU A 261 -17.66 -7.63 -4.14
CA LEU A 261 -16.33 -7.30 -4.62
C LEU A 261 -15.78 -8.53 -5.35
N PRO A 262 -15.98 -8.61 -6.68
CA PRO A 262 -15.40 -9.68 -7.47
C PRO A 262 -13.88 -9.58 -7.41
N SER A 263 -13.20 -10.71 -7.40
CA SER A 263 -11.76 -10.70 -7.59
C SER A 263 -11.46 -10.54 -9.08
N PHE A 264 -11.12 -9.32 -9.50
CA PHE A 264 -10.80 -9.03 -10.89
C PHE A 264 -9.45 -9.67 -11.29
N PRO A 265 -9.23 -9.97 -12.58
CA PRO A 265 -7.95 -10.52 -13.03
C PRO A 265 -6.82 -9.51 -12.84
N TRP A 266 -5.60 -10.00 -12.62
CA TRP A 266 -4.40 -9.18 -12.68
C TRP A 266 -4.30 -8.49 -14.05
N THR A 267 -4.26 -7.17 -14.03
CA THR A 267 -4.31 -6.34 -15.23
C THR A 267 -3.08 -5.44 -15.28
N VAL A 268 -2.47 -5.32 -16.47
CA VAL A 268 -1.36 -4.41 -16.71
C VAL A 268 -1.87 -2.99 -16.85
N PHE A 269 -1.34 -2.10 -16.03
CA PHE A 269 -1.52 -0.66 -16.18
C PHE A 269 -0.23 -0.03 -16.64
N LYS A 270 -0.33 0.89 -17.60
CA LYS A 270 0.79 1.66 -18.14
C LYS A 270 0.39 3.12 -18.27
N ALA A 271 1.25 4.03 -17.81
CA ALA A 271 1.04 5.45 -18.06
C ALA A 271 1.14 5.70 -19.56
N ARG A 272 0.06 6.22 -20.16
CA ARG A 272 0.06 6.63 -21.57
C ARG A 272 0.82 7.95 -21.72
N ASP A 273 1.49 8.12 -22.86
CA ASP A 273 1.98 9.43 -23.23
C ASP A 273 0.78 10.31 -23.58
N PHE A 274 0.62 11.42 -22.86
CA PHE A 274 -0.50 12.33 -23.05
C PHE A 274 -0.53 12.89 -24.48
N GLN A 275 0.64 13.17 -25.06
CA GLN A 275 0.73 13.66 -26.45
C GLN A 275 0.22 12.61 -27.44
N ALA A 276 0.62 11.35 -27.29
CA ALA A 276 0.13 10.26 -28.14
C ALA A 276 -1.41 10.07 -28.02
N MET A 277 -1.98 10.33 -26.83
CA MET A 277 -3.44 10.28 -26.65
C MET A 277 -4.15 11.46 -27.31
N VAL A 278 -3.60 12.66 -27.22
CA VAL A 278 -4.12 13.85 -27.90
C VAL A 278 -4.06 13.66 -29.42
N ASP A 279 -2.94 13.13 -29.93
CA ASP A 279 -2.75 12.84 -31.35
C ASP A 279 -3.75 11.78 -31.85
N MET A 280 -4.04 10.75 -31.07
CA MET A 280 -5.08 9.75 -31.38
C MET A 280 -6.47 10.39 -31.45
N ILE A 281 -6.83 11.22 -30.47
CA ILE A 281 -8.14 11.92 -30.45
C ILE A 281 -8.26 12.84 -31.68
N HIS A 282 -7.21 13.59 -32.02
CA HIS A 282 -7.21 14.42 -33.23
C HIS A 282 -7.35 13.59 -34.49
N MET A 283 -6.70 12.43 -34.60
CA MET A 283 -6.84 11.55 -35.77
C MET A 283 -8.21 10.93 -35.90
N GLU A 284 -8.88 10.60 -34.78
CA GLU A 284 -10.26 10.10 -34.80
C GLU A 284 -11.28 11.16 -35.25
N HIS A 285 -11.06 12.43 -34.90
CA HIS A 285 -11.92 13.55 -35.32
C HIS A 285 -11.61 14.03 -36.74
N MET A 286 -10.51 13.59 -37.36
CA MET A 286 -10.15 13.91 -38.75
C MET A 286 -10.60 12.85 -39.78
N LYS A 287 -11.27 11.76 -39.31
CA LYS A 287 -11.87 10.82 -40.29
C LYS A 287 -13.07 11.51 -40.96
N PRO A 288 -13.12 11.57 -42.31
CA PRO A 288 -14.29 12.10 -42.98
C PRO A 288 -15.51 11.27 -42.62
N GLU A 289 -16.63 11.94 -42.35
CA GLU A 289 -17.93 11.29 -42.27
C GLU A 289 -18.23 10.61 -43.59
N GLU A 290 -18.36 9.28 -43.62
CA GLU A 290 -18.81 8.52 -44.77
C GLU A 290 -20.33 8.64 -44.95
#